data_2ec7277ffceefe0dbf04f350840b6b23
#
_entry.id   2ec7277ffceefe0dbf04f350840b6b23
#
_cell.length_a   1.000
_cell.length_b   1.000
_cell.length_c   1.000
_cell.angle_alpha   90.00
_cell.angle_beta   90.00
_cell.angle_gamma   90.00
#
_symmetry.space_group_name_H-M   'P 1'
#
loop_
_entity.id
_entity.type
_entity.pdbx_description
1 polymer ?
#
loop_
_entity_poly.entity_id
_entity_poly.type
_entity_poly.pdbx_seq_one_letter_code
_entity_poly.pdbx_strand_id
1 'polypeptide(L)'
;VETSAEAVEGADLVIVCVPVGVCGAVAQEIGPHLKPGAIVSDVGSVKGSIVRDMGPHLPKTVHFVPAHPVAGTEHSGPDAGFAELFVNRWCILTPPEGTDPEAVERLAAFWRLLGANVETMTPEHHDLVLAITSHLPHLIAYTIVGTADELETVTRSEVLKFSAGGFRDFTRIAAS
;
A
#
# COMPACT_ATOMS: atom_id res chain seq x y z
N VAL A 1 -24.13 -3.44 -1.45
CA VAL A 1 -23.83 -3.70 -0.03
C VAL A 1 -23.68 -2.38 0.70
N GLU A 2 -24.11 -2.34 1.94
CA GLU A 2 -24.12 -1.09 2.74
C GLU A 2 -23.01 -1.09 3.80
N THR A 3 -22.46 -2.28 4.12
CA THR A 3 -21.43 -2.44 5.15
C THR A 3 -20.25 -3.28 4.66
N SER A 4 -19.08 -3.13 5.29
CA SER A 4 -17.92 -3.97 5.03
C SER A 4 -18.19 -5.44 5.35
N ALA A 5 -18.97 -5.70 6.39
CA ALA A 5 -19.38 -7.05 6.79
C ALA A 5 -20.16 -7.76 5.68
N GLU A 6 -21.17 -7.10 5.10
CA GLU A 6 -21.93 -7.65 3.97
C GLU A 6 -21.06 -7.88 2.73
N ALA A 7 -20.07 -7.01 2.51
CA ALA A 7 -19.21 -7.10 1.33
C ALA A 7 -18.31 -8.34 1.33
N VAL A 8 -17.96 -8.87 2.50
CA VAL A 8 -17.03 -10.01 2.64
C VAL A 8 -17.73 -11.35 2.78
N GLU A 9 -19.06 -11.38 2.96
CA GLU A 9 -19.82 -12.63 3.10
C GLU A 9 -19.67 -13.52 1.85
N GLY A 10 -19.18 -14.74 2.06
CA GLY A 10 -18.97 -15.73 1.00
C GLY A 10 -17.79 -15.45 0.06
N ALA A 11 -17.04 -14.35 0.26
CA ALA A 11 -15.88 -14.02 -0.57
C ALA A 11 -14.73 -15.02 -0.37
N ASP A 12 -14.11 -15.44 -1.47
CA ASP A 12 -12.91 -16.28 -1.47
C ASP A 12 -11.62 -15.47 -1.34
N LEU A 13 -11.66 -14.21 -1.79
CA LEU A 13 -10.56 -13.23 -1.71
C LEU A 13 -11.11 -11.89 -1.27
N VAL A 14 -10.53 -11.33 -0.21
CA VAL A 14 -10.83 -9.99 0.31
C VAL A 14 -9.56 -9.17 0.25
N ILE A 15 -9.60 -8.04 -0.45
CA ILE A 15 -8.50 -7.08 -0.52
C ILE A 15 -8.94 -5.77 0.16
N VAL A 16 -8.26 -5.41 1.24
CA VAL A 16 -8.54 -4.21 2.02
C VAL A 16 -7.78 -3.03 1.41
N CYS A 17 -8.54 -2.11 0.81
CA CYS A 17 -8.00 -0.94 0.07
C CYS A 17 -8.32 0.37 0.81
N VAL A 18 -7.92 0.47 2.08
CA VAL A 18 -8.11 1.66 2.92
C VAL A 18 -6.75 2.17 3.42
N PRO A 19 -6.66 3.40 3.94
CA PRO A 19 -5.43 3.89 4.56
C PRO A 19 -4.92 2.96 5.66
N VAL A 20 -3.59 2.74 5.72
CA VAL A 20 -2.94 1.80 6.64
C VAL A 20 -3.43 1.95 8.09
N GLY A 21 -3.59 3.18 8.58
CA GLY A 21 -4.00 3.46 9.96
C GLY A 21 -5.42 2.99 10.34
N VAL A 22 -6.26 2.61 9.36
CA VAL A 22 -7.63 2.12 9.65
C VAL A 22 -7.80 0.63 9.30
N CYS A 23 -6.78 -0.02 8.75
CA CYS A 23 -6.84 -1.43 8.35
C CYS A 23 -7.19 -2.36 9.52
N GLY A 24 -6.65 -2.10 10.73
CA GLY A 24 -6.96 -2.87 11.94
C GLY A 24 -8.44 -2.80 12.32
N ALA A 25 -9.05 -1.61 12.25
CA ALA A 25 -10.47 -1.44 12.55
C ALA A 25 -11.35 -2.17 11.51
N VAL A 26 -10.97 -2.10 10.24
CA VAL A 26 -11.66 -2.85 9.17
C VAL A 26 -11.52 -4.36 9.40
N ALA A 27 -10.33 -4.85 9.73
CA ALA A 27 -10.11 -6.26 10.01
C ALA A 27 -10.95 -6.75 11.22
N GLN A 28 -11.10 -5.93 12.26
CA GLN A 28 -11.96 -6.21 13.41
C GLN A 28 -13.43 -6.31 13.00
N GLU A 29 -13.91 -5.41 12.12
CA GLU A 29 -15.28 -5.40 11.64
C GLU A 29 -15.58 -6.63 10.76
N ILE A 30 -14.71 -6.93 9.78
CA ILE A 30 -14.97 -8.00 8.82
C ILE A 30 -14.64 -9.39 9.32
N GLY A 31 -13.71 -9.52 10.30
CA GLY A 31 -13.19 -10.80 10.78
C GLY A 31 -14.26 -11.86 11.07
N PRO A 32 -15.32 -11.53 11.84
CA PRO A 32 -16.41 -12.49 12.15
C PRO A 32 -17.23 -12.97 10.95
N HIS A 33 -17.17 -12.25 9.83
CA HIS A 33 -17.99 -12.50 8.63
C HIS A 33 -17.20 -13.18 7.49
N LEU A 34 -15.91 -13.43 7.71
CA LEU A 34 -15.06 -14.05 6.70
C LEU A 34 -15.36 -15.55 6.56
N LYS A 35 -15.40 -15.99 5.32
CA LYS A 35 -15.57 -17.41 4.97
C LYS A 35 -14.32 -18.21 5.36
N PRO A 36 -14.43 -19.38 6.01
CA PRO A 36 -13.30 -20.27 6.22
C PRO A 36 -12.58 -20.60 4.90
N GLY A 37 -11.24 -20.52 4.90
CA GLY A 37 -10.41 -20.72 3.72
C GLY A 37 -10.30 -19.48 2.78
N ALA A 38 -10.96 -18.36 3.11
CA ALA A 38 -10.78 -17.13 2.39
C ALA A 38 -9.35 -16.58 2.52
N ILE A 39 -8.87 -15.92 1.48
CA ILE A 39 -7.63 -15.16 1.51
C ILE A 39 -7.97 -13.71 1.86
N VAL A 40 -7.32 -13.16 2.87
CA VAL A 40 -7.40 -11.74 3.23
C VAL A 40 -6.06 -11.08 2.90
N SER A 41 -6.12 -9.99 2.16
CA SER A 41 -4.95 -9.22 1.73
C SER A 41 -5.21 -7.73 1.91
N ASP A 42 -4.17 -6.92 1.72
CA ASP A 42 -4.24 -5.46 1.70
C ASP A 42 -3.39 -4.90 0.55
N VAL A 43 -3.34 -3.58 0.42
CA VAL A 43 -2.51 -2.88 -0.58
C VAL A 43 -1.64 -1.79 0.03
N GLY A 44 -1.51 -1.75 1.35
CA GLY A 44 -0.77 -0.73 2.08
C GLY A 44 0.73 -0.74 1.78
N SER A 45 1.37 0.42 1.95
CA SER A 45 2.79 0.60 1.66
C SER A 45 3.73 0.23 2.82
N VAL A 46 3.21 -0.15 3.99
CA VAL A 46 3.98 -0.57 5.18
C VAL A 46 3.42 -1.88 5.68
N LYS A 47 4.23 -2.93 5.73
CA LYS A 47 3.75 -4.29 6.00
C LYS A 47 3.82 -4.69 7.47
N GLY A 48 4.82 -4.23 8.21
CA GLY A 48 4.94 -4.54 9.64
C GLY A 48 3.74 -4.03 10.46
N SER A 49 3.26 -2.82 10.19
CA SER A 49 2.05 -2.29 10.83
C SER A 49 0.79 -3.05 10.40
N ILE A 50 0.67 -3.42 9.12
CA ILE A 50 -0.47 -4.21 8.62
C ILE A 50 -0.54 -5.56 9.35
N VAL A 51 0.57 -6.29 9.45
CA VAL A 51 0.60 -7.58 10.15
C VAL A 51 0.24 -7.42 11.63
N ARG A 52 0.78 -6.41 12.31
CA ARG A 52 0.51 -6.14 13.72
C ARG A 52 -0.95 -5.76 13.98
N ASP A 53 -1.53 -4.93 13.11
CA ASP A 53 -2.83 -4.30 13.36
C ASP A 53 -4.00 -5.13 12.81
N MET A 54 -3.84 -5.84 11.69
CA MET A 54 -4.88 -6.71 11.14
C MET A 54 -4.84 -8.13 11.71
N GLY A 55 -3.63 -8.70 11.83
CA GLY A 55 -3.43 -10.11 12.16
C GLY A 55 -4.26 -10.61 13.38
N PRO A 56 -4.25 -9.89 14.52
CA PRO A 56 -5.00 -10.31 15.72
C PRO A 56 -6.52 -10.38 15.55
N HIS A 57 -7.07 -9.69 14.54
CA HIS A 57 -8.53 -9.61 14.30
C HIS A 57 -9.02 -10.63 13.28
N LEU A 58 -8.11 -11.30 12.58
CA LEU A 58 -8.47 -12.30 11.57
C LEU A 58 -8.60 -13.69 12.19
N PRO A 59 -9.69 -14.45 11.89
CA PRO A 59 -9.85 -15.81 12.39
C PRO A 59 -8.76 -16.73 11.83
N LYS A 60 -8.36 -17.73 12.62
CA LYS A 60 -7.37 -18.74 12.20
C LYS A 60 -7.82 -19.62 11.03
N THR A 61 -9.08 -19.51 10.63
CA THR A 61 -9.67 -20.25 9.52
C THR A 61 -9.46 -19.58 8.18
N VAL A 62 -8.89 -18.37 8.13
CA VAL A 62 -8.57 -17.65 6.90
C VAL A 62 -7.07 -17.57 6.69
N HIS A 63 -6.65 -17.29 5.45
CA HIS A 63 -5.26 -17.11 5.08
C HIS A 63 -4.95 -15.61 4.97
N PHE A 64 -4.09 -15.09 5.84
CA PHE A 64 -3.67 -13.70 5.79
C PHE A 64 -2.40 -13.58 4.95
N VAL A 65 -2.50 -12.90 3.81
CA VAL A 65 -1.39 -12.68 2.87
C VAL A 65 -1.32 -11.19 2.53
N PRO A 66 -0.64 -10.38 3.35
CA PRO A 66 -0.45 -8.97 3.06
C PRO A 66 0.28 -8.75 1.73
N ALA A 67 -0.12 -7.71 1.00
CA ALA A 67 0.48 -7.36 -0.27
C ALA A 67 0.74 -5.85 -0.38
N HIS A 68 1.68 -5.50 -1.25
CA HIS A 68 1.96 -4.12 -1.62
C HIS A 68 2.16 -4.05 -3.13
N PRO A 69 1.15 -3.70 -3.92
CA PRO A 69 1.35 -3.30 -5.31
C PRO A 69 2.06 -1.95 -5.33
N VAL A 70 3.31 -1.96 -5.80
CA VAL A 70 4.13 -0.74 -5.92
C VAL A 70 3.69 0.00 -7.19
N ALA A 71 2.48 0.50 -7.14
CA ALA A 71 1.79 1.19 -8.22
C ALA A 71 0.90 2.29 -7.63
N GLY A 72 0.66 3.31 -8.41
CA GLY A 72 -0.17 4.45 -8.01
C GLY A 72 0.14 5.67 -8.84
N THR A 73 -0.71 6.65 -8.68
CA THR A 73 -0.53 8.01 -9.22
C THR A 73 -0.69 9.00 -8.07
N GLU A 74 -0.40 10.26 -8.31
CA GLU A 74 -0.66 11.37 -7.40
C GLU A 74 -2.15 11.68 -7.23
N HIS A 75 -3.03 11.03 -7.99
CA HIS A 75 -4.48 11.18 -7.89
C HIS A 75 -5.05 10.12 -6.93
N SER A 76 -6.08 10.48 -6.20
CA SER A 76 -6.78 9.61 -5.26
C SER A 76 -8.25 9.40 -5.64
N GLY A 77 -8.84 8.35 -5.08
CA GLY A 77 -10.23 7.99 -5.30
C GLY A 77 -10.44 7.00 -6.46
N PRO A 78 -11.64 6.44 -6.58
CA PRO A 78 -11.94 5.39 -7.54
C PRO A 78 -11.83 5.85 -9.01
N ASP A 79 -12.05 7.13 -9.28
CA ASP A 79 -11.96 7.71 -10.63
C ASP A 79 -10.51 7.84 -11.13
N ALA A 80 -9.53 7.71 -10.24
CA ALA A 80 -8.11 7.67 -10.59
C ALA A 80 -7.64 6.28 -11.07
N GLY A 81 -8.49 5.26 -10.99
CA GLY A 81 -8.19 3.90 -11.42
C GLY A 81 -8.22 3.74 -12.94
N PHE A 82 -7.31 2.94 -13.47
CA PHE A 82 -7.29 2.53 -14.88
C PHE A 82 -6.81 1.09 -15.02
N ALA A 83 -7.20 0.43 -16.11
CA ALA A 83 -7.02 -1.01 -16.28
C ALA A 83 -5.55 -1.46 -16.26
N GLU A 84 -4.64 -0.64 -16.77
CA GLU A 84 -3.22 -0.96 -16.92
C GLU A 84 -2.37 -0.58 -15.69
N LEU A 85 -2.99 -0.15 -14.57
CA LEU A 85 -2.30 0.34 -13.38
C LEU A 85 -1.19 -0.61 -12.88
N PHE A 86 -1.43 -1.92 -12.93
CA PHE A 86 -0.52 -2.93 -12.41
C PHE A 86 0.39 -3.55 -13.46
N VAL A 87 0.20 -3.25 -14.75
CA VAL A 87 0.99 -3.84 -15.83
C VAL A 87 2.46 -3.46 -15.70
N ASN A 88 3.34 -4.50 -15.63
CA ASN A 88 4.78 -4.34 -15.41
C ASN A 88 5.17 -3.62 -14.10
N ARG A 89 4.26 -3.57 -13.11
CA ARG A 89 4.56 -3.08 -11.75
C ARG A 89 4.87 -4.25 -10.83
N TRP A 90 5.65 -3.99 -9.80
CA TRP A 90 5.89 -4.98 -8.76
C TRP A 90 4.70 -5.06 -7.80
N CYS A 91 4.33 -6.28 -7.43
CA CYS A 91 3.46 -6.55 -6.29
C CYS A 91 4.24 -7.45 -5.31
N ILE A 92 4.50 -6.95 -4.13
CA ILE A 92 5.28 -7.64 -3.11
C ILE A 92 4.32 -8.30 -2.12
N LEU A 93 4.37 -9.63 -2.02
CA LEU A 93 3.62 -10.39 -1.04
C LEU A 93 4.49 -10.60 0.21
N THR A 94 3.88 -10.40 1.38
CA THR A 94 4.61 -10.54 2.65
C THR A 94 3.86 -11.46 3.62
N PRO A 95 3.74 -12.75 3.28
CA PRO A 95 3.03 -13.71 4.14
C PRO A 95 3.74 -13.84 5.48
N PRO A 96 3.01 -13.75 6.62
CA PRO A 96 3.54 -14.12 7.92
C PRO A 96 4.03 -15.56 7.96
N GLU A 97 4.94 -15.87 8.89
CA GLU A 97 5.43 -17.22 9.07
C GLU A 97 4.28 -18.22 9.32
N GLY A 98 4.34 -19.37 8.65
CA GLY A 98 3.31 -20.42 8.75
C GLY A 98 2.09 -20.19 7.85
N THR A 99 2.07 -19.14 7.02
CA THR A 99 1.01 -18.96 6.01
C THR A 99 1.04 -20.10 4.99
N ASP A 100 -0.13 -20.62 4.64
CA ASP A 100 -0.29 -21.69 3.65
C ASP A 100 0.31 -21.27 2.29
N PRO A 101 1.29 -22.01 1.74
CA PRO A 101 1.89 -21.70 0.46
C PRO A 101 0.91 -21.71 -0.72
N GLU A 102 -0.15 -22.52 -0.66
CA GLU A 102 -1.17 -22.55 -1.72
C GLU A 102 -1.97 -21.23 -1.72
N ALA A 103 -2.30 -20.70 -0.57
CA ALA A 103 -2.97 -19.41 -0.46
C ALA A 103 -2.09 -18.25 -1.00
N VAL A 104 -0.78 -18.30 -0.71
CA VAL A 104 0.19 -17.33 -1.25
C VAL A 104 0.24 -17.41 -2.78
N GLU A 105 0.33 -18.61 -3.35
CA GLU A 105 0.38 -18.78 -4.80
C GLU A 105 -0.93 -18.38 -5.48
N ARG A 106 -2.07 -18.63 -4.89
CA ARG A 106 -3.39 -18.18 -5.40
C ARG A 106 -3.45 -16.65 -5.47
N LEU A 107 -2.98 -15.94 -4.44
CA LEU A 107 -2.92 -14.48 -4.47
C LEU A 107 -1.88 -13.99 -5.49
N ALA A 108 -0.73 -14.65 -5.59
CA ALA A 108 0.28 -14.33 -6.60
C ALA A 108 -0.26 -14.48 -8.03
N ALA A 109 -1.01 -15.55 -8.29
CA ALA A 109 -1.67 -15.78 -9.58
C ALA A 109 -2.68 -14.67 -9.91
N PHE A 110 -3.45 -14.21 -8.91
CA PHE A 110 -4.37 -13.08 -9.07
C PHE A 110 -3.63 -11.81 -9.51
N TRP A 111 -2.53 -11.44 -8.84
CA TRP A 111 -1.76 -10.24 -9.20
C TRP A 111 -1.08 -10.37 -10.58
N ARG A 112 -0.55 -11.57 -10.91
CA ARG A 112 0.00 -11.83 -12.26
C ARG A 112 -1.06 -11.71 -13.36
N LEU A 113 -2.30 -12.12 -13.08
CA LEU A 113 -3.43 -11.94 -14.03
C LEU A 113 -3.70 -10.47 -14.32
N LEU A 114 -3.46 -9.58 -13.35
CA LEU A 114 -3.54 -8.13 -13.53
C LEU A 114 -2.29 -7.51 -14.21
N GLY A 115 -1.31 -8.34 -14.60
CA GLY A 115 -0.09 -7.92 -15.28
C GLY A 115 1.06 -7.52 -14.35
N ALA A 116 0.94 -7.73 -13.04
CA ALA A 116 2.00 -7.43 -12.09
C ALA A 116 3.13 -8.46 -12.09
N ASN A 117 4.35 -7.99 -11.81
CA ASN A 117 5.48 -8.85 -11.44
C ASN A 117 5.39 -9.12 -9.94
N VAL A 118 5.32 -10.40 -9.55
CA VAL A 118 5.11 -10.76 -8.14
C VAL A 118 6.41 -11.25 -7.52
N GLU A 119 6.74 -10.69 -6.35
CA GLU A 119 7.86 -11.09 -5.50
C GLU A 119 7.34 -11.41 -4.10
N THR A 120 8.06 -12.26 -3.34
CA THR A 120 7.69 -12.61 -1.97
C THR A 120 8.87 -12.39 -1.04
N MET A 121 8.63 -11.71 0.08
CA MET A 121 9.65 -11.49 1.11
C MET A 121 8.99 -11.37 2.50
N THR A 122 9.78 -11.25 3.56
CA THR A 122 9.21 -11.02 4.90
C THR A 122 8.72 -9.57 5.05
N PRO A 123 7.75 -9.30 5.95
CA PRO A 123 7.28 -7.93 6.21
C PRO A 123 8.41 -6.97 6.61
N GLU A 124 9.37 -7.45 7.43
CA GLU A 124 10.49 -6.65 7.90
C GLU A 124 11.46 -6.30 6.76
N HIS A 125 11.74 -7.26 5.88
CA HIS A 125 12.59 -7.03 4.71
C HIS A 125 11.94 -6.05 3.74
N HIS A 126 10.65 -6.22 3.48
CA HIS A 126 9.86 -5.27 2.69
C HIS A 126 10.00 -3.85 3.23
N ASP A 127 9.72 -3.65 4.52
CA ASP A 127 9.71 -2.31 5.12
C ASP A 127 11.11 -1.67 5.07
N LEU A 128 12.18 -2.46 5.26
CA LEU A 128 13.54 -1.97 5.13
C LEU A 128 13.85 -1.51 3.69
N VAL A 129 13.49 -2.31 2.69
CA VAL A 129 13.73 -1.97 1.27
C VAL A 129 12.94 -0.74 0.87
N LEU A 130 11.65 -0.68 1.22
CA LEU A 130 10.79 0.44 0.85
C LEU A 130 11.09 1.72 1.64
N ALA A 131 11.61 1.61 2.86
CA ALA A 131 12.12 2.76 3.59
C ALA A 131 13.21 3.51 2.80
N ILE A 132 14.11 2.78 2.15
CA ILE A 132 15.21 3.35 1.37
C ILE A 132 14.75 3.80 -0.02
N THR A 133 13.99 2.96 -0.72
CA THR A 133 13.69 3.17 -2.15
C THR A 133 12.47 4.06 -2.40
N SER A 134 11.59 4.20 -1.41
CA SER A 134 10.34 4.95 -1.53
C SER A 134 10.21 6.03 -0.44
N HIS A 135 10.21 5.65 0.84
CA HIS A 135 9.86 6.58 1.92
C HIS A 135 10.91 7.68 2.13
N LEU A 136 12.22 7.34 2.06
CA LEU A 136 13.30 8.31 2.18
C LEU A 136 13.25 9.38 1.07
N PRO A 137 13.07 9.05 -0.22
CA PRO A 137 12.87 10.04 -1.27
C PRO A 137 11.70 10.99 -1.00
N HIS A 138 10.56 10.47 -0.51
CA HIS A 138 9.42 11.31 -0.13
C HIS A 138 9.78 12.26 1.02
N LEU A 139 10.42 11.76 2.08
CA LEU A 139 10.84 12.56 3.21
C LEU A 139 11.79 13.69 2.77
N ILE A 140 12.76 13.40 1.90
CA ILE A 140 13.68 14.40 1.35
C ILE A 140 12.90 15.46 0.55
N ALA A 141 11.97 15.04 -0.31
CA ALA A 141 11.17 15.96 -1.12
C ALA A 141 10.34 16.90 -0.25
N TYR A 142 9.62 16.36 0.75
CA TYR A 142 8.85 17.18 1.70
C TYR A 142 9.74 18.11 2.53
N THR A 143 10.92 17.66 2.95
CA THR A 143 11.87 18.50 3.69
C THR A 143 12.36 19.67 2.83
N ILE A 144 12.67 19.43 1.56
CA ILE A 144 13.11 20.49 0.62
C ILE A 144 11.99 21.51 0.43
N VAL A 145 10.74 21.07 0.22
CA VAL A 145 9.59 21.96 0.04
C VAL A 145 9.31 22.75 1.32
N GLY A 146 9.29 22.09 2.49
CA GLY A 146 9.09 22.75 3.79
C GLY A 146 10.16 23.79 4.07
N THR A 147 11.44 23.49 3.81
CA THR A 147 12.53 24.45 3.96
C THR A 147 12.37 25.66 3.04
N ALA A 148 11.93 25.43 1.79
CA ALA A 148 11.68 26.53 0.85
C ALA A 148 10.49 27.40 1.30
N ASP A 149 9.48 26.82 1.91
CA ASP A 149 8.30 27.52 2.43
C ASP A 149 8.61 28.35 3.69
N GLU A 150 9.44 27.83 4.60
CA GLU A 150 9.88 28.55 5.81
C GLU A 150 10.70 29.80 5.49
N LEU A 151 11.40 29.85 4.36
CA LEU A 151 12.16 31.02 3.88
C LEU A 151 11.27 32.10 3.27
N GLU A 152 9.95 31.97 3.35
CA GLU A 152 8.94 32.77 2.65
C GLU A 152 8.96 34.27 2.92
N THR A 153 9.42 34.71 4.07
CA THR A 153 9.29 36.13 4.47
C THR A 153 10.18 37.07 3.67
N VAL A 154 11.19 36.55 2.97
CA VAL A 154 12.16 37.39 2.21
C VAL A 154 12.30 36.98 0.74
N THR A 155 12.10 35.71 0.40
CA THR A 155 12.56 35.17 -0.90
C THR A 155 11.62 34.19 -1.63
N ARG A 156 10.38 34.01 -1.20
CA ARG A 156 9.46 33.00 -1.82
C ARG A 156 9.36 33.14 -3.33
N SER A 157 9.14 34.36 -3.79
CA SER A 157 9.03 34.62 -5.24
C SER A 157 10.34 34.33 -5.99
N GLU A 158 11.49 34.47 -5.33
CA GLU A 158 12.81 34.21 -5.90
C GLU A 158 13.14 32.71 -5.89
N VAL A 159 12.83 31.97 -4.81
CA VAL A 159 13.00 30.52 -4.75
C VAL A 159 12.18 29.83 -5.85
N LEU A 160 10.91 30.20 -6.00
CA LEU A 160 10.06 29.66 -7.06
C LEU A 160 10.53 30.10 -8.47
N LYS A 161 10.92 31.39 -8.62
CA LYS A 161 11.36 31.95 -9.89
C LYS A 161 12.67 31.34 -10.38
N PHE A 162 13.59 31.05 -9.46
CA PHE A 162 14.92 30.51 -9.79
C PHE A 162 15.02 28.99 -9.62
N SER A 163 13.92 28.32 -9.25
CA SER A 163 13.89 26.87 -9.18
C SER A 163 14.09 26.27 -10.58
N ALA A 164 15.25 25.64 -10.78
CA ALA A 164 15.61 24.94 -11.99
C ALA A 164 15.08 23.49 -12.00
N GLY A 165 15.37 22.76 -13.08
CA GLY A 165 14.91 21.37 -13.26
C GLY A 165 15.18 20.46 -12.05
N GLY A 166 16.35 20.53 -11.43
CA GLY A 166 16.69 19.72 -10.27
C GLY A 166 15.74 19.90 -9.09
N PHE A 167 15.32 21.14 -8.76
CA PHE A 167 14.34 21.37 -7.72
C PHE A 167 12.99 20.73 -8.06
N ARG A 168 12.51 20.90 -9.30
CA ARG A 168 11.24 20.32 -9.75
C ARG A 168 11.26 18.81 -9.75
N ASP A 169 12.35 18.19 -10.18
CA ASP A 169 12.49 16.73 -10.23
C ASP A 169 12.45 16.12 -8.83
N PHE A 170 13.15 16.74 -7.86
CA PHE A 170 13.16 16.28 -6.48
C PHE A 170 11.85 16.52 -5.73
N THR A 171 11.11 17.59 -6.06
CA THR A 171 9.90 17.99 -5.32
C THR A 171 8.61 17.49 -5.98
N ARG A 172 8.68 16.88 -7.16
CA ARG A 172 7.50 16.38 -7.90
C ARG A 172 6.61 15.46 -7.04
N ILE A 173 7.20 14.59 -6.23
CA ILE A 173 6.47 13.68 -5.34
C ILE A 173 5.88 14.37 -4.09
N ALA A 174 6.24 15.61 -3.82
CA ALA A 174 5.67 16.44 -2.74
C ALA A 174 4.64 17.46 -3.28
N ALA A 175 4.29 17.40 -4.56
CA ALA A 175 3.34 18.30 -5.20
C ALA A 175 1.89 17.80 -5.20
N SER A 176 1.65 16.64 -4.57
CA SER A 176 0.33 15.99 -4.46
C SER A 176 -0.39 16.37 -3.18
#